data_2a6f0fd4954f855c9459625ea8bd4780
#
_entry.id   2a6f0fd4954f855c9459625ea8bd4780
#
_cell.length_a   1.000
_cell.length_b   1.000
_cell.length_c   1.000
_cell.angle_alpha   90.00
_cell.angle_beta   90.00
_cell.angle_gamma   90.00
#
_symmetry.space_group_name_H-M   'P 1'
#
loop_
_entity.id
_entity.type
_entity.pdbx_description
1 polymer ?
#
loop_
_entity_poly.entity_id
_entity_poly.type
_entity_poly.pdbx_seq_one_letter_code
_entity_poly.pdbx_strand_id
1 'polypeptide(L)'
;NSFFDKQLFSRGIEISKGREQISLNQLKINQFTEKTFTNFFIDTTVDQAVRKFKKTKTTEGYIIDKNNIFHGKINLLDIIHKKNGEKIINYKSKNPLVLSPNISLLETIKKLSKFVGESIPIVDSKTKKINGIISENTVLQAYLDVSEEINLIEKN
;
A
#
# COMPACT_ATOMS: atom_id res chain seq x y z
N ASN A 1 -10.85 12.42 8.42
CA ASN A 1 -9.57 12.13 7.85
C ASN A 1 -9.26 10.64 7.93
N SER A 2 -8.19 10.21 7.31
CA SER A 2 -7.88 8.79 7.18
C SER A 2 -7.66 8.06 8.51
N PHE A 3 -7.11 8.73 9.53
CA PHE A 3 -6.87 8.11 10.84
C PHE A 3 -8.18 7.77 11.56
N PHE A 4 -9.10 8.71 11.57
CA PHE A 4 -10.42 8.51 12.18
C PHE A 4 -11.19 7.40 11.44
N ASP A 5 -11.15 7.44 10.13
CA ASP A 5 -11.82 6.45 9.29
C ASP A 5 -11.23 5.05 9.50
N LYS A 6 -9.90 4.94 9.69
CA LYS A 6 -9.24 3.69 10.00
C LYS A 6 -9.72 3.08 11.32
N GLN A 7 -9.87 3.89 12.35
CA GLN A 7 -10.33 3.39 13.63
C GLN A 7 -11.76 2.85 13.56
N LEU A 8 -12.65 3.61 12.92
CA LEU A 8 -14.02 3.17 12.70
C LEU A 8 -14.06 1.90 11.86
N PHE A 9 -13.25 1.86 10.82
CA PHE A 9 -13.14 0.73 9.93
C PHE A 9 -12.68 -0.53 10.67
N SER A 10 -11.61 -0.44 11.47
CA SER A 10 -11.10 -1.56 12.26
C SER A 10 -12.12 -2.06 13.27
N ARG A 11 -12.84 -1.15 13.93
CA ARG A 11 -13.91 -1.51 14.87
C ARG A 11 -15.06 -2.20 14.17
N GLY A 12 -15.45 -1.71 12.99
CA GLY A 12 -16.49 -2.32 12.19
C GLY A 12 -16.14 -3.76 11.82
N ILE A 13 -14.88 -4.01 11.49
CA ILE A 13 -14.40 -5.36 11.18
C ILE A 13 -14.42 -6.28 12.39
N GLU A 14 -14.01 -5.78 13.56
CA GLU A 14 -14.04 -6.56 14.80
C GLU A 14 -15.47 -6.95 15.20
N ILE A 15 -16.43 -6.09 14.91
CA ILE A 15 -17.85 -6.32 15.18
C ILE A 15 -18.50 -7.18 14.10
N SER A 16 -17.96 -7.15 12.88
CA SER A 16 -18.48 -7.91 11.75
C SER A 16 -18.53 -9.40 12.06
N LYS A 17 -19.65 -10.01 11.78
CA LYS A 17 -19.87 -11.41 12.11
C LYS A 17 -19.70 -12.31 10.90
N GLY A 18 -19.13 -13.47 11.17
CA GLY A 18 -19.19 -14.66 10.41
C GLY A 18 -18.97 -14.50 8.90
N ARG A 19 -20.02 -14.17 8.15
CA ARG A 19 -19.97 -14.11 6.68
C ARG A 19 -18.99 -13.08 6.13
N GLU A 20 -19.02 -11.87 6.68
CA GLU A 20 -18.10 -10.81 6.21
C GLU A 20 -16.66 -11.22 6.44
N GLN A 21 -16.35 -11.75 7.63
CA GLN A 21 -15.00 -12.18 7.94
C GLN A 21 -14.56 -13.36 7.06
N ILE A 22 -15.45 -14.31 6.80
CA ILE A 22 -15.15 -15.42 5.90
C ILE A 22 -14.83 -14.92 4.49
N SER A 23 -15.68 -14.04 3.96
CA SER A 23 -15.49 -13.46 2.63
C SER A 23 -14.20 -12.65 2.55
N LEU A 24 -13.94 -11.80 3.55
CA LEU A 24 -12.72 -10.99 3.60
C LEU A 24 -11.47 -11.85 3.71
N ASN A 25 -11.56 -13.00 4.39
CA ASN A 25 -10.43 -13.90 4.53
C ASN A 25 -10.15 -14.71 3.27
N GLN A 26 -11.16 -14.91 2.42
CA GLN A 26 -11.01 -15.62 1.14
C GLN A 26 -10.43 -14.75 0.03
N LEU A 27 -10.65 -13.43 0.09
CA LEU A 27 -10.13 -12.51 -0.91
C LEU A 27 -8.65 -12.25 -0.69
N LYS A 28 -7.85 -12.40 -1.73
CA LYS A 28 -6.40 -12.16 -1.67
C LYS A 28 -6.07 -10.76 -2.17
N ILE A 29 -5.12 -10.11 -1.50
CA ILE A 29 -4.79 -8.71 -1.79
C ILE A 29 -4.30 -8.52 -3.22
N ASN A 30 -3.72 -9.54 -3.83
CA ASN A 30 -3.25 -9.47 -5.21
C ASN A 30 -4.37 -9.14 -6.21
N GLN A 31 -5.62 -9.43 -5.88
CA GLN A 31 -6.77 -9.10 -6.72
C GLN A 31 -7.02 -7.59 -6.81
N PHE A 32 -6.51 -6.83 -5.86
CA PHE A 32 -6.74 -5.38 -5.73
C PHE A 32 -5.48 -4.57 -5.98
N THR A 33 -4.40 -5.21 -6.44
CA THR A 33 -3.10 -4.57 -6.62
C THR A 33 -3.12 -3.60 -7.80
N GLU A 34 -2.66 -2.38 -7.56
CA GLU A 34 -2.48 -1.36 -8.58
C GLU A 34 -1.11 -1.53 -9.22
N LYS A 35 -1.08 -1.63 -10.57
CA LYS A 35 0.16 -1.87 -11.31
C LYS A 35 0.89 -0.59 -11.68
N THR A 36 0.20 0.54 -11.68
CA THR A 36 0.78 1.85 -11.98
C THR A 36 1.08 2.57 -10.68
N PHE A 37 2.34 2.90 -10.47
CA PHE A 37 2.80 3.59 -9.26
C PHE A 37 4.11 4.32 -9.57
N THR A 38 4.45 5.29 -8.71
CA THR A 38 5.70 6.03 -8.86
C THR A 38 6.86 5.17 -8.44
N ASN A 39 7.81 4.94 -9.33
CA ASN A 39 8.98 4.13 -9.05
C ASN A 39 10.26 4.87 -9.45
N PHE A 40 11.35 4.44 -8.82
CA PHE A 40 12.69 5.02 -9.04
C PHE A 40 13.70 3.89 -9.08
N PHE A 41 14.74 4.04 -9.91
CA PHE A 41 15.88 3.14 -9.84
C PHE A 41 16.78 3.50 -8.66
N ILE A 42 17.59 2.51 -8.24
CA ILE A 42 18.45 2.63 -7.04
C ILE A 42 19.38 3.85 -7.10
N ASP A 43 19.87 4.18 -8.28
CA ASP A 43 20.83 5.27 -8.48
C ASP A 43 20.18 6.65 -8.67
N THR A 44 18.86 6.74 -8.52
CA THR A 44 18.15 8.01 -8.65
C THR A 44 18.63 9.02 -7.60
N THR A 45 18.87 10.24 -8.05
CA THR A 45 19.27 11.35 -7.17
C THR A 45 18.05 12.09 -6.62
N VAL A 46 18.27 12.86 -5.56
CA VAL A 46 17.22 13.66 -4.91
C VAL A 46 16.52 14.57 -5.91
N ASP A 47 17.28 15.32 -6.71
CA ASP A 47 16.70 16.26 -7.69
C ASP A 47 15.87 15.54 -8.75
N GLN A 48 16.33 14.39 -9.24
CA GLN A 48 15.58 13.57 -10.18
C GLN A 48 14.27 13.07 -9.57
N ALA A 49 14.32 12.61 -8.33
CA ALA A 49 13.14 12.09 -7.66
C ALA A 49 12.12 13.20 -7.37
N VAL A 50 12.56 14.35 -6.90
CA VAL A 50 11.67 15.49 -6.64
C VAL A 50 10.95 15.92 -7.91
N ARG A 51 11.65 15.98 -9.03
CA ARG A 51 11.03 16.30 -10.33
C ARG A 51 9.98 15.28 -10.71
N LYS A 52 10.27 13.99 -10.53
CA LYS A 52 9.31 12.93 -10.88
C LYS A 52 8.08 12.99 -9.98
N PHE A 53 8.25 13.19 -8.68
CA PHE A 53 7.13 13.35 -7.76
C PHE A 53 6.21 14.51 -8.17
N LYS A 54 6.79 15.63 -8.57
CA LYS A 54 6.00 16.77 -9.06
C LYS A 54 5.23 16.43 -10.32
N LYS A 55 5.88 15.73 -11.26
CA LYS A 55 5.28 15.32 -12.51
C LYS A 55 4.12 14.34 -12.29
N THR A 56 4.30 13.35 -11.44
CA THR A 56 3.30 12.31 -11.17
C THR A 56 2.25 12.77 -10.14
N LYS A 57 2.50 13.88 -9.45
CA LYS A 57 1.63 14.41 -8.38
C LYS A 57 1.44 13.38 -7.26
N THR A 58 2.52 12.69 -6.92
CA THR A 58 2.54 11.69 -5.84
C THR A 58 3.53 12.13 -4.77
N THR A 59 3.41 11.56 -3.58
CA THR A 59 4.30 11.83 -2.44
C THR A 59 5.02 10.58 -1.95
N GLU A 60 4.62 9.43 -2.45
CA GLU A 60 5.23 8.14 -2.11
C GLU A 60 5.67 7.43 -3.38
N GLY A 61 6.83 6.79 -3.32
CA GLY A 61 7.38 6.05 -4.44
C GLY A 61 8.17 4.84 -3.96
N TYR A 62 8.58 4.01 -4.91
CA TYR A 62 9.18 2.71 -4.60
C TYR A 62 10.46 2.55 -5.39
N ILE A 63 11.52 2.14 -4.71
CA ILE A 63 12.85 1.99 -5.30
C ILE A 63 12.99 0.55 -5.79
N ILE A 64 13.31 0.40 -7.06
CA ILE A 64 13.47 -0.89 -7.73
C ILE A 64 14.78 -0.94 -8.49
N ASP A 65 15.22 -2.16 -8.82
CA ASP A 65 16.33 -2.34 -9.75
C ASP A 65 15.81 -2.78 -11.14
N LYS A 66 16.72 -3.04 -12.05
CA LYS A 66 16.39 -3.45 -13.44
C LYS A 66 15.63 -4.78 -13.50
N ASN A 67 15.69 -5.59 -12.45
CA ASN A 67 14.98 -6.86 -12.35
C ASN A 67 13.66 -6.72 -11.60
N ASN A 68 13.23 -5.50 -11.34
CA ASN A 68 12.00 -5.19 -10.59
C ASN A 68 12.03 -5.64 -9.12
N ILE A 69 13.24 -5.84 -8.57
CA ILE A 69 13.41 -6.18 -7.15
C ILE A 69 13.14 -4.93 -6.31
N PHE A 70 12.35 -5.10 -5.26
CA PHE A 70 12.03 -4.03 -4.33
C PHE A 70 13.20 -3.73 -3.41
N HIS A 71 13.62 -2.46 -3.35
CA HIS A 71 14.74 -2.00 -2.52
C HIS A 71 14.32 -1.03 -1.42
N GLY A 72 13.12 -0.50 -1.48
CA GLY A 72 12.64 0.39 -0.44
C GLY A 72 11.53 1.32 -0.88
N LYS A 73 10.95 1.97 0.10
CA LYS A 73 9.94 3.01 -0.09
C LYS A 73 10.56 4.37 0.17
N ILE A 74 10.20 5.35 -0.62
CA ILE A 74 10.67 6.73 -0.48
C ILE A 74 9.48 7.68 -0.33
N ASN A 75 9.59 8.61 0.59
CA ASN A 75 8.59 9.65 0.80
C ASN A 75 9.19 10.99 0.39
N LEU A 76 8.45 11.77 -0.38
CA LEU A 76 8.89 13.07 -0.86
C LEU A 76 9.35 13.98 0.29
N LEU A 77 8.65 13.96 1.42
CA LEU A 77 9.00 14.81 2.55
C LEU A 77 10.37 14.48 3.15
N ASP A 78 10.84 13.25 2.99
CA ASP A 78 12.14 12.82 3.52
C ASP A 78 13.31 13.27 2.64
N ILE A 79 13.07 13.69 1.42
CA ILE A 79 14.13 14.06 0.47
C ILE A 79 14.06 15.52 0.00
N ILE A 80 12.92 16.20 0.19
CA ILE A 80 12.68 17.52 -0.41
C ILE A 80 13.71 18.57 0.00
N HIS A 81 14.32 18.42 1.18
CA HIS A 81 15.35 19.34 1.70
C HIS A 81 16.76 18.77 1.66
N LYS A 82 16.94 17.61 1.03
CA LYS A 82 18.26 17.00 0.90
C LYS A 82 18.99 17.55 -0.33
N LYS A 83 20.31 17.33 -0.38
CA LYS A 83 21.15 17.84 -1.47
C LYS A 83 20.84 17.13 -2.78
N ASN A 84 20.78 17.88 -3.86
CA ASN A 84 20.35 17.40 -5.17
C ASN A 84 21.10 16.17 -5.69
N GLY A 85 22.40 16.13 -5.51
CA GLY A 85 23.21 15.01 -6.04
C GLY A 85 23.20 13.75 -5.19
N GLU A 86 22.62 13.78 -4.00
CA GLU A 86 22.56 12.61 -3.14
C GLU A 86 21.62 11.56 -3.68
N LYS A 87 21.90 10.28 -3.37
CA LYS A 87 21.05 9.17 -3.81
C LYS A 87 19.87 8.98 -2.88
N ILE A 88 18.68 8.82 -3.43
CA ILE A 88 17.47 8.66 -2.61
C ILE A 88 17.48 7.38 -1.78
N ILE A 89 18.20 6.36 -2.21
CA ILE A 89 18.29 5.10 -1.45
C ILE A 89 18.79 5.32 -0.03
N ASN A 90 19.60 6.36 0.18
CA ASN A 90 20.11 6.72 1.50
C ASN A 90 19.02 7.25 2.45
N TYR A 91 17.87 7.61 1.92
CA TYR A 91 16.76 8.22 2.65
C TYR A 91 15.49 7.37 2.62
N LYS A 92 15.62 6.12 2.25
CA LYS A 92 14.46 5.21 2.22
C LYS A 92 13.83 5.08 3.61
N SER A 93 12.53 4.83 3.63
CA SER A 93 11.79 4.63 4.86
C SER A 93 12.34 3.43 5.64
N LYS A 94 12.38 3.57 6.97
CA LYS A 94 12.80 2.48 7.86
C LYS A 94 11.61 1.58 8.14
N ASN A 95 11.80 0.27 7.98
CA ASN A 95 10.79 -0.75 8.28
C ASN A 95 9.41 -0.45 7.67
N PRO A 96 9.34 -0.21 6.34
CA PRO A 96 8.04 0.05 5.72
C PRO A 96 7.15 -1.20 5.80
N LEU A 97 5.84 -0.97 5.89
CA LEU A 97 4.91 -2.07 5.76
C LEU A 97 4.97 -2.60 4.33
N VAL A 98 5.17 -3.91 4.19
CA VAL A 98 5.23 -4.61 2.91
C VAL A 98 4.30 -5.81 3.00
N LEU A 99 3.49 -6.04 1.99
CA LEU A 99 2.53 -7.13 1.98
C LEU A 99 2.89 -8.16 0.91
N SER A 100 2.65 -9.44 1.24
CA SER A 100 2.75 -10.52 0.27
C SER A 100 1.50 -10.58 -0.61
N PRO A 101 1.60 -10.96 -1.89
CA PRO A 101 0.43 -11.05 -2.78
C PRO A 101 -0.68 -11.98 -2.28
N ASN A 102 -0.33 -12.96 -1.46
CA ASN A 102 -1.25 -14.00 -0.99
C ASN A 102 -1.92 -13.68 0.34
N ILE A 103 -1.59 -12.56 0.95
CA ILE A 103 -2.25 -12.15 2.20
C ILE A 103 -3.72 -11.85 1.93
N SER A 104 -4.59 -12.19 2.86
CA SER A 104 -6.01 -11.92 2.72
C SER A 104 -6.34 -10.44 2.91
N LEU A 105 -7.47 -10.02 2.35
CA LEU A 105 -8.00 -8.68 2.56
C LEU A 105 -8.22 -8.43 4.06
N LEU A 106 -8.74 -9.41 4.79
CA LEU A 106 -8.95 -9.29 6.24
C LEU A 106 -7.66 -9.00 6.99
N GLU A 107 -6.58 -9.74 6.71
CA GLU A 107 -5.29 -9.49 7.37
C GLU A 107 -4.70 -8.14 6.98
N THR A 108 -4.89 -7.72 5.73
CA THR A 108 -4.46 -6.41 5.27
C THR A 108 -5.14 -5.31 6.07
N ILE A 109 -6.46 -5.42 6.26
CA ILE A 109 -7.23 -4.47 7.05
C ILE A 109 -6.70 -4.38 8.48
N LYS A 110 -6.42 -5.51 9.11
CA LYS A 110 -5.87 -5.55 10.45
C LYS A 110 -4.51 -4.84 10.55
N LYS A 111 -3.68 -4.98 9.52
CA LYS A 111 -2.37 -4.32 9.48
C LYS A 111 -2.49 -2.81 9.25
N LEU A 112 -3.54 -2.36 8.57
CA LEU A 112 -3.76 -0.93 8.32
C LEU A 112 -4.01 -0.11 9.58
N SER A 113 -4.48 -0.74 10.66
CA SER A 113 -4.77 -0.02 11.90
C SER A 113 -3.56 0.74 12.46
N LYS A 114 -2.35 0.28 12.18
CA LYS A 114 -1.10 0.90 12.64
C LYS A 114 -0.29 1.53 11.51
N PHE A 115 -0.80 1.49 10.30
CA PHE A 115 -0.10 2.00 9.13
C PHE A 115 -0.23 3.52 9.03
N VAL A 116 0.88 4.18 8.71
CA VAL A 116 0.93 5.61 8.38
C VAL A 116 1.48 5.74 6.97
N GLY A 117 0.71 6.34 6.09
CA GLY A 117 1.08 6.50 4.68
C GLY A 117 -0.14 6.36 3.77
N GLU A 118 0.07 6.44 2.47
CA GLU A 118 -1.01 6.39 1.48
C GLU A 118 -1.06 5.06 0.73
N SER A 119 0.09 4.41 0.57
CA SER A 119 0.19 3.20 -0.22
C SER A 119 1.16 2.19 0.42
N ILE A 120 0.98 0.93 0.07
CA ILE A 120 1.75 -0.19 0.59
C ILE A 120 2.22 -1.04 -0.59
N PRO A 121 3.52 -1.36 -0.67
CA PRO A 121 4.01 -2.22 -1.74
C PRO A 121 3.63 -3.67 -1.53
N ILE A 122 3.26 -4.33 -2.62
CA ILE A 122 2.98 -5.76 -2.67
C ILE A 122 4.21 -6.44 -3.28
N VAL A 123 4.91 -7.23 -2.49
CA VAL A 123 6.21 -7.79 -2.86
C VAL A 123 6.16 -9.31 -2.71
N ASP A 124 6.56 -10.02 -3.75
CA ASP A 124 6.67 -11.48 -3.70
C ASP A 124 7.72 -11.88 -2.67
N SER A 125 7.34 -12.76 -1.75
CA SER A 125 8.22 -13.16 -0.64
C SER A 125 9.42 -13.98 -1.09
N LYS A 126 9.32 -14.66 -2.22
CA LYS A 126 10.41 -15.51 -2.75
C LYS A 126 11.33 -14.73 -3.68
N THR A 127 10.77 -14.07 -4.68
CA THR A 127 11.54 -13.36 -5.71
C THR A 127 11.96 -11.96 -5.27
N LYS A 128 11.28 -11.39 -4.27
CA LYS A 128 11.45 -10.01 -3.81
C LYS A 128 11.07 -8.97 -4.87
N LYS A 129 10.38 -9.39 -5.92
CA LYS A 129 9.89 -8.47 -6.95
C LYS A 129 8.64 -7.76 -6.46
N ILE A 130 8.52 -6.47 -6.78
CA ILE A 130 7.32 -5.72 -6.51
C ILE A 130 6.26 -6.06 -7.57
N ASN A 131 5.09 -6.48 -7.12
CA ASN A 131 3.96 -6.77 -8.00
C ASN A 131 3.13 -5.52 -8.31
N GLY A 132 3.20 -4.54 -7.44
CA GLY A 132 2.43 -3.33 -7.49
C GLY A 132 2.25 -2.78 -6.10
N ILE A 133 1.26 -1.92 -5.95
CA ILE A 133 0.94 -1.29 -4.66
C ILE A 133 -0.55 -1.44 -4.38
N ILE A 134 -0.92 -1.18 -3.13
CA ILE A 134 -2.31 -1.01 -2.76
C ILE A 134 -2.45 0.25 -1.90
N SER A 135 -3.50 1.03 -2.13
CA SER A 135 -3.80 2.20 -1.32
C SER A 135 -4.82 1.85 -0.23
N GLU A 136 -4.82 2.63 0.85
CA GLU A 136 -5.86 2.49 1.88
C GLU A 136 -7.26 2.63 1.28
N ASN A 137 -7.41 3.55 0.35
CA ASN A 137 -8.71 3.79 -0.28
C ASN A 137 -9.21 2.56 -1.03
N THR A 138 -8.32 1.87 -1.74
CA THR A 138 -8.67 0.64 -2.44
C THR A 138 -9.09 -0.46 -1.46
N VAL A 139 -8.39 -0.59 -0.34
CA VAL A 139 -8.73 -1.57 0.70
C VAL A 139 -10.11 -1.25 1.31
N LEU A 140 -10.33 0.02 1.63
CA LEU A 140 -11.63 0.45 2.17
C LEU A 140 -12.76 0.16 1.19
N GLN A 141 -12.56 0.48 -0.08
CA GLN A 141 -13.57 0.23 -1.11
C GLN A 141 -13.87 -1.27 -1.26
N ALA A 142 -12.84 -2.11 -1.26
CA ALA A 142 -13.00 -3.56 -1.33
C ALA A 142 -13.80 -4.08 -0.14
N TYR A 143 -13.53 -3.57 1.06
CA TYR A 143 -14.31 -3.93 2.24
C TYR A 143 -15.77 -3.53 2.10
N LEU A 144 -16.04 -2.31 1.68
CA LEU A 144 -17.40 -1.80 1.52
C LEU A 144 -18.17 -2.63 0.48
N ASP A 145 -17.54 -3.03 -0.59
CA ASP A 145 -18.15 -3.87 -1.62
C ASP A 145 -18.56 -5.24 -1.06
N VAL A 146 -17.71 -5.86 -0.25
CA VAL A 146 -18.02 -7.12 0.41
C VAL A 146 -19.20 -6.94 1.38
N SER A 147 -19.17 -5.92 2.18
CA SER A 147 -20.21 -5.60 3.16
C SER A 147 -21.56 -5.38 2.48
N GLU A 148 -21.57 -4.66 1.37
CA GLU A 148 -22.77 -4.38 0.60
C GLU A 148 -23.36 -5.67 -0.01
N GLU A 149 -22.53 -6.52 -0.59
CA GLU A 149 -22.97 -7.80 -1.15
C GLU A 149 -23.64 -8.67 -0.09
N ILE A 150 -23.04 -8.77 1.09
CA ILE A 150 -23.59 -9.59 2.17
C ILE A 150 -24.92 -9.01 2.67
N ASN A 151 -25.03 -7.71 2.80
CA ASN A 151 -26.27 -7.06 3.20
C ASN A 151 -27.38 -7.33 2.20
N LEU A 152 -27.09 -7.32 0.90
CA LEU A 152 -28.06 -7.65 -0.14
C LEU A 152 -28.52 -9.10 -0.04
N ILE A 153 -27.63 -10.03 0.23
CA ILE A 153 -27.96 -11.45 0.40
C ILE A 153 -28.84 -11.66 1.64
N GLU A 154 -28.51 -11.02 2.74
CA GLU A 154 -29.25 -11.17 3.99
C GLU A 154 -30.65 -10.54 3.96
N LYS A 155 -30.87 -9.55 3.10
CA LYS A 155 -32.19 -8.93 2.92
C LYS A 155 -33.16 -9.77 2.09
N ASN A 156 -32.64 -10.72 1.34
CA ASN A 156 -33.42 -11.61 0.52
C ASN A 156 -33.59 -12.97 1.21
#